data_32d80dfe70119efca4b05ca635bc51cc
#
_entry.id   32d80dfe70119efca4b05ca635bc51cc
#
_cell.length_a   1.000
_cell.length_b   1.000
_cell.length_c   1.000
_cell.angle_alpha   90.00
_cell.angle_beta   90.00
_cell.angle_gamma   90.00
#
_symmetry.space_group_name_H-M   'P 1'
#
loop_
_entity.id
_entity.type
_entity.pdbx_description
1 polymer ?
#
loop_
_entity_poly.entity_id
_entity_poly.type
_entity_poly.pdbx_seq_one_letter_code
_entity_poly.pdbx_strand_id
1 'polypeptide(L)'
;MILPTRQSCVKMVDMIVSICDADQQENRKRFEDGYIDKQSKFSDDKPDDFKDLFSGSDDDMFRLGLKFTRKTIKYFSQFYNSDIIFASPLGLRMAIGSEEEKKLDFDFLSSIELVIVDQADALLMQNWEHVEFIFEHLNIQPKDAHGCDFSRVRSWYLDDQSKFFRQTAIFSAFNTPELAELFRAHCHNWAGKARLQQESPGTIQYLPVKARQTFSRFEAPSIAADPDARFAYFTKAIVPLLTRHKARDAAGTLIFIPSYLDFVRVRNYFANHAAVEHVSFGTISEYADVPEASRARSHFANGRHKVLLYTERAHHFRRYQIKGVKRVVMYGLPDNPLFYPEIAGGYLQKSEQALLLEHGQGAVRVMFSKYDVMKLERIAGTSRVGKMIHDQGDTFDFV
;
A
#
# COMPACT_ATOMS: atom_id res chain seq x y z
N MET A 1 6.76 -7.87 -16.29
CA MET A 1 7.00 -7.51 -14.90
C MET A 1 6.13 -6.31 -14.54
N ILE A 2 5.42 -6.39 -13.42
CA ILE A 2 4.57 -5.31 -12.90
C ILE A 2 5.29 -4.69 -11.69
N LEU A 3 5.52 -3.38 -11.75
CA LEU A 3 6.36 -2.64 -10.81
C LEU A 3 5.69 -1.31 -10.43
N PRO A 4 5.90 -0.77 -9.21
CA PRO A 4 5.20 0.43 -8.75
C PRO A 4 5.70 1.74 -9.36
N THR A 5 7.00 1.89 -9.64
CA THR A 5 7.62 3.16 -10.05
C THR A 5 8.62 2.98 -11.19
N ARG A 6 8.92 4.07 -11.91
CA ARG A 6 10.01 4.08 -12.91
C ARG A 6 11.33 3.70 -12.30
N GLN A 7 11.60 4.14 -11.07
CA GLN A 7 12.85 3.79 -10.38
C GLN A 7 12.96 2.29 -10.11
N SER A 8 11.87 1.63 -9.72
CA SER A 8 11.84 0.16 -9.60
C SER A 8 12.14 -0.51 -10.94
N CYS A 9 11.61 0.04 -12.04
CA CYS A 9 11.92 -0.43 -13.39
C CYS A 9 13.41 -0.26 -13.71
N VAL A 10 14.03 0.88 -13.39
CA VAL A 10 15.47 1.11 -13.61
C VAL A 10 16.31 0.07 -12.86
N LYS A 11 16.03 -0.14 -11.57
CA LYS A 11 16.74 -1.14 -10.74
C LYS A 11 16.68 -2.54 -11.37
N MET A 12 15.50 -2.97 -11.83
CA MET A 12 15.31 -4.29 -12.45
C MET A 12 15.99 -4.40 -13.81
N VAL A 13 15.88 -3.38 -14.64
CA VAL A 13 16.55 -3.34 -15.95
C VAL A 13 18.07 -3.39 -15.78
N ASP A 14 18.64 -2.61 -14.87
CA ASP A 14 20.09 -2.58 -14.60
C ASP A 14 20.58 -3.95 -14.09
N MET A 15 19.81 -4.60 -13.22
CA MET A 15 20.11 -5.95 -12.74
C MET A 15 20.14 -6.96 -13.90
N ILE A 16 19.13 -6.95 -14.77
CA ILE A 16 19.05 -7.86 -15.91
C ILE A 16 20.21 -7.59 -16.88
N VAL A 17 20.48 -6.33 -17.19
CA VAL A 17 21.58 -5.93 -18.06
C VAL A 17 22.94 -6.36 -17.50
N SER A 18 23.13 -6.30 -16.17
CA SER A 18 24.37 -6.74 -15.52
C SER A 18 24.65 -8.25 -15.65
N ILE A 19 23.58 -9.04 -15.83
CA ILE A 19 23.69 -10.50 -16.02
C ILE A 19 23.86 -10.86 -17.52
N CYS A 20 23.39 -9.96 -18.42
CA CYS A 20 23.47 -10.18 -19.85
C CYS A 20 24.81 -9.66 -20.41
N ASP A 21 25.54 -10.53 -21.09
CA ASP A 21 26.78 -10.16 -21.80
C ASP A 21 26.45 -9.56 -23.19
N ALA A 22 25.87 -8.35 -23.18
CA ALA A 22 25.45 -7.67 -24.41
C ALA A 22 26.46 -6.59 -24.83
N ASP A 23 26.96 -6.68 -26.07
CA ASP A 23 27.94 -5.74 -26.64
C ASP A 23 27.33 -4.33 -26.82
N GLN A 24 26.04 -4.23 -27.06
CA GLN A 24 25.35 -2.98 -27.43
C GLN A 24 23.99 -2.83 -26.73
N GLN A 25 23.63 -1.59 -26.44
CA GLN A 25 22.32 -1.21 -25.89
C GLN A 25 21.69 -0.10 -26.74
N GLU A 26 20.70 -0.47 -27.55
CA GLU A 26 19.96 0.46 -28.40
C GLU A 26 18.90 1.25 -27.59
N ASN A 27 18.90 2.59 -27.74
CA ASN A 27 18.01 3.51 -27.03
C ASN A 27 18.22 3.59 -25.49
N ARG A 28 19.36 3.15 -24.97
CA ARG A 28 19.69 3.24 -23.53
C ARG A 28 19.61 4.68 -23.01
N LYS A 29 20.16 5.65 -23.76
CA LYS A 29 20.12 7.07 -23.40
C LYS A 29 18.70 7.60 -23.24
N ARG A 30 17.81 7.25 -24.18
CA ARG A 30 16.38 7.62 -24.08
C ARG A 30 15.72 7.03 -22.83
N PHE A 31 16.10 5.81 -22.44
CA PHE A 31 15.61 5.20 -21.20
C PHE A 31 16.12 5.96 -19.98
N GLU A 32 17.41 6.28 -19.90
CA GLU A 32 17.98 7.05 -18.81
C GLU A 32 17.34 8.44 -18.69
N ASP A 33 17.19 9.14 -19.80
CA ASP A 33 16.57 10.48 -19.82
C ASP A 33 15.09 10.46 -19.40
N GLY A 34 14.37 9.36 -19.65
CA GLY A 34 12.94 9.25 -19.36
C GLY A 34 12.59 8.60 -18.00
N TYR A 35 13.51 7.81 -17.44
CA TYR A 35 13.23 6.98 -16.26
C TYR A 35 14.07 7.34 -15.03
N ILE A 36 15.24 7.97 -15.23
CA ILE A 36 16.13 8.34 -14.12
C ILE A 36 15.92 9.79 -13.75
N ASP A 37 15.49 10.03 -12.52
CA ASP A 37 15.50 11.36 -11.92
C ASP A 37 16.71 11.49 -10.99
N LYS A 38 17.55 12.48 -11.25
CA LYS A 38 18.77 12.73 -10.49
C LYS A 38 18.56 13.68 -9.31
N GLN A 39 17.38 14.26 -9.18
CA GLN A 39 17.07 15.20 -8.12
C GLN A 39 16.57 14.47 -6.86
N SER A 40 17.18 14.77 -5.71
CA SER A 40 16.63 14.34 -4.43
C SER A 40 15.37 15.14 -4.11
N LYS A 41 14.24 14.42 -3.96
CA LYS A 41 12.92 15.03 -3.72
C LYS A 41 12.55 15.18 -2.25
N PHE A 42 13.33 14.60 -1.36
CA PHE A 42 13.02 14.59 0.08
C PHE A 42 14.30 14.63 0.93
N SER A 43 14.11 14.97 2.22
CA SER A 43 15.21 15.07 3.19
C SER A 43 15.72 13.69 3.63
N ASP A 44 16.98 13.65 4.11
CA ASP A 44 17.67 12.43 4.52
C ASP A 44 17.07 11.75 5.77
N ASP A 45 16.16 12.42 6.48
CA ASP A 45 15.48 11.91 7.69
C ASP A 45 14.33 10.93 7.40
N LYS A 46 14.07 10.62 6.14
CA LYS A 46 13.05 9.63 5.77
C LYS A 46 13.52 8.20 6.07
N PRO A 47 12.60 7.29 6.45
CA PRO A 47 12.93 5.88 6.64
C PRO A 47 13.46 5.20 5.37
N ASP A 48 14.21 4.12 5.54
CA ASP A 48 14.88 3.46 4.42
C ASP A 48 13.88 2.83 3.43
N ASP A 49 12.78 2.25 3.91
CA ASP A 49 11.71 1.72 3.07
C ASP A 49 11.09 2.81 2.18
N PHE A 50 10.94 4.02 2.71
CA PHE A 50 10.46 5.16 1.94
C PHE A 50 11.49 5.59 0.88
N LYS A 51 12.76 5.66 1.25
CA LYS A 51 13.84 6.00 0.32
C LYS A 51 13.95 4.97 -0.80
N ASP A 52 13.87 3.69 -0.47
CA ASP A 52 13.95 2.61 -1.45
C ASP A 52 12.85 2.67 -2.52
N LEU A 53 11.65 3.07 -2.13
CA LEU A 53 10.51 3.15 -3.03
C LEU A 53 10.47 4.47 -3.82
N PHE A 54 10.77 5.61 -3.17
CA PHE A 54 10.54 6.96 -3.70
C PHE A 54 11.83 7.69 -4.12
N SER A 55 13.03 7.11 -3.93
CA SER A 55 14.26 7.68 -4.48
C SER A 55 14.26 7.59 -6.00
N GLY A 56 14.72 8.64 -6.66
CA GLY A 56 14.70 8.74 -8.11
C GLY A 56 13.29 9.08 -8.65
N SER A 57 12.90 8.50 -9.79
CA SER A 57 11.59 8.75 -10.39
C SER A 57 10.51 7.89 -9.75
N ASP A 58 9.61 8.53 -9.02
CA ASP A 58 8.43 7.94 -8.37
C ASP A 58 7.17 7.92 -9.26
N ASP A 59 7.32 8.29 -10.55
CA ASP A 59 6.24 8.27 -11.53
C ASP A 59 5.74 6.82 -11.75
N ASP A 60 4.45 6.63 -11.59
CA ASP A 60 3.75 5.35 -11.74
C ASP A 60 3.10 5.17 -13.12
N MET A 61 3.33 6.08 -14.07
CA MET A 61 2.84 5.95 -15.43
C MET A 61 3.98 5.59 -16.39
N PHE A 62 4.27 4.29 -16.51
CA PHE A 62 5.31 3.83 -17.42
C PHE A 62 5.01 2.47 -18.04
N ARG A 63 5.64 2.24 -19.20
CA ARG A 63 5.68 0.96 -19.91
C ARG A 63 6.92 0.88 -20.78
N LEU A 64 7.58 -0.25 -20.81
CA LEU A 64 8.82 -0.48 -21.53
C LEU A 64 8.88 -1.90 -22.06
N GLY A 65 9.04 -2.06 -23.38
CA GLY A 65 9.39 -3.34 -23.99
C GLY A 65 10.90 -3.46 -24.18
N LEU A 66 11.47 -4.57 -23.72
CA LEU A 66 12.85 -4.95 -24.02
C LEU A 66 12.88 -6.14 -24.97
N LYS A 67 13.76 -6.07 -25.96
CA LYS A 67 14.07 -7.16 -26.87
C LYS A 67 15.53 -7.51 -26.80
N PHE A 68 15.81 -8.80 -26.67
CA PHE A 68 17.17 -9.34 -26.64
C PHE A 68 17.50 -9.95 -27.99
N THR A 69 18.65 -9.59 -28.51
CA THR A 69 19.27 -10.26 -29.64
C THR A 69 20.60 -10.85 -29.18
N ARG A 70 21.27 -11.61 -30.03
CA ARG A 70 22.53 -12.27 -29.65
C ARG A 70 23.59 -11.35 -29.05
N LYS A 71 23.58 -10.05 -29.45
CA LYS A 71 24.58 -9.07 -29.02
C LYS A 71 24.03 -7.74 -28.56
N THR A 72 22.73 -7.51 -28.70
CA THR A 72 22.14 -6.20 -28.47
C THR A 72 20.88 -6.30 -27.63
N ILE A 73 20.73 -5.42 -26.64
CA ILE A 73 19.51 -5.15 -25.92
C ILE A 73 18.84 -3.93 -26.52
N LYS A 74 17.60 -4.06 -26.98
CA LYS A 74 16.81 -2.98 -27.58
C LYS A 74 15.75 -2.50 -26.60
N TYR A 75 15.83 -1.22 -26.23
CA TYR A 75 14.84 -0.56 -25.38
C TYR A 75 13.72 0.02 -26.23
N PHE A 76 12.51 0.12 -25.67
CA PHE A 76 11.29 0.60 -26.32
C PHE A 76 10.89 -0.22 -27.56
N SER A 77 11.12 -1.51 -27.49
CA SER A 77 10.60 -2.43 -28.49
C SER A 77 9.07 -2.46 -28.43
N GLN A 78 8.41 -2.70 -29.57
CA GLN A 78 6.97 -2.95 -29.60
C GLN A 78 6.63 -4.17 -28.78
N PHE A 79 5.51 -4.18 -28.06
CA PHE A 79 5.16 -5.25 -27.12
C PHE A 79 5.07 -6.62 -27.78
N TYR A 80 4.53 -6.71 -29.00
CA TYR A 80 4.47 -7.95 -29.78
C TYR A 80 5.86 -8.52 -30.16
N ASN A 81 6.91 -7.70 -30.10
CA ASN A 81 8.27 -8.07 -30.44
C ASN A 81 9.20 -8.05 -29.22
N SER A 82 8.67 -7.88 -28.03
CA SER A 82 9.44 -7.78 -26.79
C SER A 82 9.56 -9.13 -26.12
N ASP A 83 10.73 -9.41 -25.57
CA ASP A 83 10.96 -10.60 -24.73
C ASP A 83 10.54 -10.34 -23.28
N ILE A 84 10.66 -9.08 -22.83
CA ILE A 84 10.21 -8.66 -21.51
C ILE A 84 9.44 -7.35 -21.63
N ILE A 85 8.29 -7.28 -20.99
CA ILE A 85 7.50 -6.06 -20.81
C ILE A 85 7.58 -5.65 -19.33
N PHE A 86 8.08 -4.42 -19.08
CA PHE A 86 8.01 -3.76 -17.80
C PHE A 86 6.90 -2.73 -17.83
N ALA A 87 6.04 -2.72 -16.86
CA ALA A 87 5.00 -1.71 -16.74
C ALA A 87 4.56 -1.51 -15.28
N SER A 88 4.08 -0.31 -15.02
CA SER A 88 3.20 -0.10 -13.86
C SER A 88 1.78 -0.58 -14.18
N PRO A 89 0.95 -0.83 -13.18
CA PRO A 89 -0.45 -1.16 -13.42
C PRO A 89 -1.18 -0.11 -14.25
N LEU A 90 -0.99 1.17 -13.95
CA LEU A 90 -1.56 2.28 -14.70
C LEU A 90 -1.04 2.31 -16.15
N GLY A 91 0.28 2.20 -16.34
CA GLY A 91 0.89 2.24 -17.67
C GLY A 91 0.44 1.10 -18.56
N LEU A 92 0.25 -0.11 -18.01
CA LEU A 92 -0.23 -1.26 -18.75
C LEU A 92 -1.74 -1.17 -19.03
N ARG A 93 -2.54 -0.70 -18.06
CA ARG A 93 -3.96 -0.41 -18.24
C ARG A 93 -4.19 0.55 -19.41
N MET A 94 -3.41 1.63 -19.47
CA MET A 94 -3.47 2.58 -20.58
C MET A 94 -2.99 2.00 -21.91
N ALA A 95 -2.08 1.01 -21.90
CA ALA A 95 -1.65 0.33 -23.13
C ALA A 95 -2.74 -0.59 -23.69
N ILE A 96 -3.47 -1.27 -22.79
CA ILE A 96 -4.60 -2.12 -23.16
C ILE A 96 -5.76 -1.26 -23.69
N GLY A 97 -5.97 -0.06 -23.13
CA GLY A 97 -7.04 0.85 -23.52
C GLY A 97 -8.36 0.57 -22.82
N SER A 98 -9.45 1.12 -23.35
CA SER A 98 -10.81 0.95 -22.82
C SER A 98 -11.82 0.63 -23.89
N GLU A 99 -12.90 -0.05 -23.49
CA GLU A 99 -14.05 -0.33 -24.38
C GLU A 99 -14.76 0.95 -24.82
N GLU A 100 -14.81 1.97 -23.96
CA GLU A 100 -15.45 3.25 -24.24
C GLU A 100 -14.77 3.96 -25.42
N GLU A 101 -13.45 3.87 -25.51
CA GLU A 101 -12.65 4.43 -26.62
C GLU A 101 -12.63 3.53 -27.86
N LYS A 102 -13.28 2.35 -27.83
CA LYS A 102 -13.23 1.31 -28.88
C LYS A 102 -11.79 0.91 -29.28
N LYS A 103 -10.87 1.02 -28.34
CA LYS A 103 -9.44 0.70 -28.50
C LYS A 103 -9.02 -0.22 -27.38
N LEU A 104 -9.53 -1.44 -27.34
CA LEU A 104 -9.12 -2.47 -26.41
C LEU A 104 -8.18 -3.45 -27.15
N ASP A 105 -6.88 -3.34 -26.88
CA ASP A 105 -5.83 -4.23 -27.40
C ASP A 105 -5.09 -4.89 -26.25
N PHE A 106 -5.35 -6.16 -26.03
CA PHE A 106 -4.66 -7.00 -25.05
C PHE A 106 -3.97 -8.23 -25.69
N ASP A 107 -4.00 -8.34 -27.00
CA ASP A 107 -3.46 -9.50 -27.71
C ASP A 107 -1.97 -9.75 -27.43
N PHE A 108 -1.20 -8.69 -27.14
CA PHE A 108 0.20 -8.81 -26.74
C PHE A 108 0.42 -9.50 -25.39
N LEU A 109 -0.64 -9.69 -24.58
CA LEU A 109 -0.62 -10.42 -23.32
C LEU A 109 -0.99 -11.90 -23.47
N SER A 110 -1.42 -12.35 -24.66
CA SER A 110 -1.93 -13.70 -24.90
C SER A 110 -0.87 -14.79 -24.66
N SER A 111 0.40 -14.50 -24.96
CA SER A 111 1.51 -15.46 -24.90
C SER A 111 2.46 -15.27 -23.71
N ILE A 112 2.05 -14.53 -22.68
CA ILE A 112 2.86 -14.34 -21.48
C ILE A 112 3.05 -15.68 -20.74
N GLU A 113 4.29 -16.10 -20.58
CA GLU A 113 4.67 -17.32 -19.87
C GLU A 113 5.06 -17.10 -18.41
N LEU A 114 5.57 -15.91 -18.08
CA LEU A 114 5.98 -15.54 -16.74
C LEU A 114 5.49 -14.14 -16.36
N VAL A 115 4.76 -14.04 -15.26
CA VAL A 115 4.39 -12.77 -14.64
C VAL A 115 5.13 -12.62 -13.33
N ILE A 116 5.81 -11.49 -13.16
CA ILE A 116 6.44 -11.10 -11.90
C ILE A 116 5.78 -9.81 -11.44
N VAL A 117 5.20 -9.84 -10.25
CA VAL A 117 4.66 -8.67 -9.54
C VAL A 117 5.59 -8.40 -8.38
N ASP A 118 6.32 -7.30 -8.43
CA ASP A 118 7.27 -6.96 -7.38
C ASP A 118 6.80 -5.71 -6.61
N GLN A 119 7.14 -5.65 -5.33
CA GLN A 119 6.68 -4.63 -4.40
C GLN A 119 5.13 -4.50 -4.40
N ALA A 120 4.44 -5.65 -4.34
CA ALA A 120 2.98 -5.68 -4.41
C ALA A 120 2.29 -4.91 -3.26
N ASP A 121 2.93 -4.77 -2.12
CA ASP A 121 2.52 -3.89 -1.01
C ASP A 121 2.50 -2.40 -1.41
N ALA A 122 3.41 -1.95 -2.25
CA ALA A 122 3.38 -0.59 -2.80
C ALA A 122 2.27 -0.43 -3.84
N LEU A 123 2.02 -1.45 -4.66
CA LEU A 123 0.93 -1.45 -5.66
C LEU A 123 -0.46 -1.36 -4.99
N LEU A 124 -0.64 -1.96 -3.82
CA LEU A 124 -1.86 -1.83 -3.02
C LEU A 124 -2.15 -0.38 -2.58
N MET A 125 -1.10 0.42 -2.40
CA MET A 125 -1.25 1.85 -2.09
C MET A 125 -1.52 2.72 -3.33
N GLN A 126 -1.38 2.17 -4.53
CA GLN A 126 -1.79 2.80 -5.79
C GLN A 126 -3.26 2.47 -6.11
N ASN A 127 -3.59 2.11 -7.32
CA ASN A 127 -4.93 1.63 -7.68
C ASN A 127 -4.90 0.13 -7.99
N TRP A 128 -5.37 -0.68 -7.04
CA TRP A 128 -5.37 -2.13 -7.14
C TRP A 128 -6.26 -2.67 -8.25
N GLU A 129 -7.35 -1.98 -8.59
CA GLU A 129 -8.23 -2.36 -9.70
C GLU A 129 -7.49 -2.47 -11.04
N HIS A 130 -6.40 -1.71 -11.23
CA HIS A 130 -5.59 -1.82 -12.43
C HIS A 130 -4.82 -3.16 -12.48
N VAL A 131 -4.39 -3.67 -11.32
CA VAL A 131 -3.74 -4.99 -11.23
C VAL A 131 -4.73 -6.09 -11.57
N GLU A 132 -5.92 -6.05 -10.97
CA GLU A 132 -7.00 -7.02 -11.25
C GLU A 132 -7.37 -7.02 -12.72
N PHE A 133 -7.60 -5.85 -13.28
CA PHE A 133 -7.90 -5.70 -14.72
C PHE A 133 -6.81 -6.32 -15.62
N ILE A 134 -5.52 -6.14 -15.30
CA ILE A 134 -4.45 -6.75 -16.07
C ILE A 134 -4.54 -8.27 -16.00
N PHE A 135 -4.74 -8.83 -14.80
CA PHE A 135 -4.82 -10.27 -14.61
C PHE A 135 -6.04 -10.89 -15.31
N GLU A 136 -7.14 -10.16 -15.42
CA GLU A 136 -8.33 -10.57 -16.21
C GLU A 136 -8.04 -10.67 -17.71
N HIS A 137 -7.06 -9.89 -18.21
CA HIS A 137 -6.71 -9.84 -19.64
C HIS A 137 -5.47 -10.65 -20.01
N LEU A 138 -4.85 -11.35 -19.04
CA LEU A 138 -3.70 -12.21 -19.31
C LEU A 138 -4.11 -13.54 -19.94
N ASN A 139 -3.38 -13.97 -20.97
CA ASN A 139 -3.54 -15.26 -21.66
C ASN A 139 -4.92 -15.50 -22.30
N ILE A 140 -5.64 -14.44 -22.61
CA ILE A 140 -6.83 -14.53 -23.46
C ILE A 140 -6.38 -14.77 -24.90
N GLN A 141 -7.13 -15.56 -25.66
CA GLN A 141 -6.82 -15.78 -27.08
C GLN A 141 -6.82 -14.45 -27.84
N PRO A 142 -5.79 -14.19 -28.68
CA PRO A 142 -5.70 -12.96 -29.43
C PRO A 142 -6.82 -12.87 -30.47
N LYS A 143 -7.28 -11.64 -30.73
CA LYS A 143 -8.32 -11.36 -31.74
C LYS A 143 -7.76 -11.49 -33.15
N ASP A 144 -6.49 -11.11 -33.33
CA ASP A 144 -5.77 -11.11 -34.59
C ASP A 144 -4.51 -11.99 -34.56
N ALA A 145 -4.12 -12.54 -35.68
CA ALA A 145 -2.96 -13.39 -35.80
C ALA A 145 -1.61 -12.65 -35.67
N HIS A 146 -1.59 -11.34 -35.82
CA HIS A 146 -0.39 -10.47 -35.78
C HIS A 146 0.81 -10.99 -36.57
N GLY A 147 0.57 -11.66 -37.70
CA GLY A 147 1.61 -12.27 -38.53
C GLY A 147 2.17 -13.60 -37.99
N CYS A 148 1.50 -14.21 -37.01
CA CYS A 148 1.89 -15.48 -36.45
C CYS A 148 1.67 -16.65 -37.41
N ASP A 149 2.64 -17.56 -37.51
CA ASP A 149 2.50 -18.82 -38.25
C ASP A 149 1.89 -19.86 -37.31
N PHE A 150 0.60 -20.15 -37.46
CA PHE A 150 -0.14 -21.10 -36.66
C PHE A 150 0.46 -22.51 -36.62
N SER A 151 1.18 -22.92 -37.69
CA SER A 151 1.85 -24.23 -37.71
C SER A 151 2.99 -24.33 -36.68
N ARG A 152 3.49 -23.20 -36.17
CA ARG A 152 4.57 -23.11 -35.22
C ARG A 152 4.09 -22.78 -33.80
N VAL A 153 2.81 -22.44 -33.66
CA VAL A 153 2.22 -22.14 -32.32
C VAL A 153 1.98 -23.45 -31.57
N ARG A 154 2.36 -23.49 -30.31
CA ARG A 154 2.12 -24.66 -29.45
C ARG A 154 0.62 -24.84 -29.21
N SER A 155 0.15 -26.08 -29.18
CA SER A 155 -1.27 -26.42 -29.13
C SER A 155 -2.01 -25.76 -27.96
N TRP A 156 -1.39 -25.66 -26.79
CA TRP A 156 -2.04 -25.06 -25.62
C TRP A 156 -2.37 -23.55 -25.75
N TYR A 157 -1.71 -22.81 -26.64
CA TYR A 157 -2.13 -21.45 -26.96
C TYR A 157 -3.37 -21.45 -27.86
N LEU A 158 -3.48 -22.41 -28.76
CA LEU A 158 -4.64 -22.54 -29.66
C LEU A 158 -5.86 -23.07 -28.93
N ASP A 159 -5.65 -23.89 -27.90
CA ASP A 159 -6.70 -24.56 -27.10
C ASP A 159 -7.13 -23.76 -25.85
N ASP A 160 -6.78 -22.48 -25.74
CA ASP A 160 -7.05 -21.62 -24.57
C ASP A 160 -6.53 -22.19 -23.23
N GLN A 161 -5.40 -22.91 -23.27
CA GLN A 161 -4.79 -23.54 -22.11
C GLN A 161 -3.58 -22.76 -21.57
N SER A 162 -3.19 -21.67 -22.20
CA SER A 162 -1.97 -20.90 -21.86
C SER A 162 -1.92 -20.44 -20.40
N LYS A 163 -3.06 -20.09 -19.81
CA LYS A 163 -3.19 -19.70 -18.39
C LYS A 163 -2.72 -20.77 -17.41
N PHE A 164 -2.80 -22.07 -17.78
CA PHE A 164 -2.36 -23.18 -16.94
C PHE A 164 -0.86 -23.43 -17.02
N PHE A 165 -0.18 -22.88 -18.02
CA PHE A 165 1.28 -22.95 -18.19
C PHE A 165 1.98 -21.69 -17.72
N ARG A 166 1.26 -20.57 -17.54
CA ARG A 166 1.83 -19.34 -17.02
C ARG A 166 2.31 -19.51 -15.58
N GLN A 167 3.55 -19.13 -15.34
CA GLN A 167 4.09 -18.97 -14.00
C GLN A 167 3.80 -17.58 -13.49
N THR A 168 3.48 -17.45 -12.21
CA THR A 168 3.23 -16.14 -11.59
C THR A 168 3.98 -16.10 -10.27
N ALA A 169 4.86 -15.12 -10.11
CA ALA A 169 5.58 -14.82 -8.88
C ALA A 169 5.14 -13.46 -8.33
N ILE A 170 4.67 -13.43 -7.09
CA ILE A 170 4.21 -12.21 -6.42
C ILE A 170 5.10 -11.99 -5.20
N PHE A 171 5.81 -10.86 -5.18
CA PHE A 171 6.67 -10.43 -4.09
C PHE A 171 6.05 -9.26 -3.37
N SER A 172 5.89 -9.40 -2.06
CA SER A 172 5.31 -8.41 -1.18
C SER A 172 5.95 -8.49 0.21
N ALA A 173 6.12 -7.35 0.87
CA ALA A 173 6.62 -7.31 2.25
C ALA A 173 5.64 -7.96 3.25
N PHE A 174 4.36 -7.99 2.92
CA PHE A 174 3.31 -8.62 3.73
C PHE A 174 2.15 -9.10 2.85
N ASN A 175 1.40 -10.05 3.37
CA ASN A 175 0.23 -10.58 2.67
C ASN A 175 -1.05 -9.83 3.08
N THR A 176 -1.97 -9.64 2.11
CA THR A 176 -3.27 -9.01 2.33
C THR A 176 -4.39 -9.86 1.73
N PRO A 177 -5.66 -9.58 2.06
CA PRO A 177 -6.80 -10.27 1.42
C PRO A 177 -6.80 -10.13 -0.10
N GLU A 178 -6.43 -8.95 -0.63
CA GLU A 178 -6.38 -8.66 -2.07
C GLU A 178 -5.31 -9.52 -2.77
N LEU A 179 -4.12 -9.64 -2.18
CA LEU A 179 -3.07 -10.52 -2.69
C LEU A 179 -3.47 -12.00 -2.63
N ALA A 180 -4.13 -12.40 -1.56
CA ALA A 180 -4.63 -13.76 -1.42
C ALA A 180 -5.71 -14.08 -2.46
N GLU A 181 -6.59 -13.12 -2.75
CA GLU A 181 -7.63 -13.25 -3.78
C GLU A 181 -7.02 -13.32 -5.18
N LEU A 182 -6.09 -12.41 -5.51
CA LEU A 182 -5.37 -12.45 -6.79
C LEU A 182 -4.70 -13.82 -7.01
N PHE A 183 -4.05 -14.34 -5.98
CA PHE A 183 -3.40 -15.66 -6.01
C PHE A 183 -4.41 -16.79 -6.19
N ARG A 184 -5.57 -16.70 -5.54
CA ARG A 184 -6.64 -17.70 -5.64
C ARG A 184 -7.31 -17.66 -7.02
N ALA A 185 -7.68 -16.47 -7.49
CA ALA A 185 -8.53 -16.28 -8.66
C ALA A 185 -7.77 -16.34 -10.00
N HIS A 186 -6.49 -15.94 -10.03
CA HIS A 186 -5.78 -15.75 -11.30
C HIS A 186 -4.49 -16.59 -11.47
N CYS A 187 -4.01 -17.27 -10.41
CA CYS A 187 -2.85 -18.13 -10.54
C CYS A 187 -3.31 -19.59 -10.73
N HIS A 188 -3.26 -20.07 -11.96
CA HIS A 188 -3.83 -21.36 -12.35
C HIS A 188 -2.79 -22.38 -12.83
N ASN A 189 -1.48 -22.17 -12.55
CA ASN A 189 -0.44 -23.06 -13.03
C ASN A 189 -0.73 -24.52 -12.65
N TRP A 190 -0.66 -25.42 -13.61
CA TRP A 190 -0.97 -26.84 -13.44
C TRP A 190 -0.04 -27.58 -12.46
N ALA A 191 1.20 -27.09 -12.29
CA ALA A 191 2.16 -27.64 -11.33
C ALA A 191 1.80 -27.33 -9.87
N GLY A 192 0.81 -26.46 -9.66
CA GLY A 192 0.32 -26.09 -8.34
C GLY A 192 0.70 -24.68 -7.90
N LYS A 193 0.47 -24.42 -6.63
CA LYS A 193 0.66 -23.11 -5.98
C LYS A 193 1.51 -23.29 -4.72
N ALA A 194 2.45 -22.39 -4.52
CA ALA A 194 3.26 -22.33 -3.29
C ALA A 194 3.16 -20.93 -2.67
N ARG A 195 3.04 -20.88 -1.36
CA ARG A 195 3.08 -19.64 -0.59
C ARG A 195 4.06 -19.77 0.55
N LEU A 196 5.00 -18.85 0.64
CA LEU A 196 5.84 -18.71 1.81
C LEU A 196 5.03 -18.09 2.95
N GLN A 197 4.95 -18.75 4.08
CA GLN A 197 4.34 -18.25 5.29
C GLN A 197 5.43 -18.09 6.35
N GLN A 198 5.55 -16.89 6.87
CA GLN A 198 6.51 -16.57 7.92
C GLN A 198 5.75 -16.16 9.19
N GLU A 199 6.19 -16.67 10.33
CA GLU A 199 5.70 -16.21 11.62
C GLU A 199 6.15 -14.78 11.86
N SER A 200 5.22 -13.95 12.33
CA SER A 200 5.50 -12.55 12.67
C SER A 200 5.75 -12.42 14.17
N PRO A 201 6.87 -11.84 14.58
CA PRO A 201 7.10 -11.52 16.00
C PRO A 201 6.19 -10.39 16.50
N GLY A 202 5.62 -9.61 15.55
CA GLY A 202 4.79 -8.42 15.79
C GLY A 202 5.61 -7.14 15.94
N THR A 203 5.21 -6.09 15.22
CA THR A 203 5.92 -4.80 15.24
C THR A 203 5.70 -4.01 16.54
N ILE A 204 4.74 -4.41 17.36
CA ILE A 204 4.49 -3.81 18.68
C ILE A 204 5.72 -3.81 19.60
N GLN A 205 6.60 -4.80 19.46
CA GLN A 205 7.83 -4.90 20.26
C GLN A 205 8.92 -3.88 19.85
N TYR A 206 8.78 -3.24 18.69
CA TYR A 206 9.76 -2.27 18.18
C TYR A 206 9.37 -0.81 18.45
N LEU A 207 8.40 -0.57 19.36
CA LEU A 207 8.07 0.79 19.75
C LEU A 207 9.27 1.45 20.44
N PRO A 208 9.68 2.65 19.98
CA PRO A 208 10.83 3.35 20.56
C PRO A 208 10.53 4.08 21.87
N VAL A 209 9.30 3.94 22.39
CA VAL A 209 8.82 4.63 23.59
C VAL A 209 7.94 3.69 24.43
N LYS A 210 8.00 3.83 25.74
CA LYS A 210 7.04 3.17 26.63
C LYS A 210 5.73 3.94 26.58
N ALA A 211 4.69 3.30 26.07
CA ALA A 211 3.36 3.87 25.98
C ALA A 211 2.32 2.79 26.28
N ARG A 212 1.28 3.15 27.00
CA ARG A 212 0.15 2.24 27.20
C ARG A 212 -0.61 2.05 25.91
N GLN A 213 -0.67 0.82 25.42
CA GLN A 213 -1.34 0.44 24.19
C GLN A 213 -2.55 -0.42 24.53
N THR A 214 -3.74 0.09 24.30
CA THR A 214 -5.01 -0.59 24.57
C THR A 214 -5.63 -1.01 23.23
N PHE A 215 -5.68 -2.31 22.97
CA PHE A 215 -6.35 -2.91 21.82
C PHE A 215 -7.77 -3.30 22.22
N SER A 216 -8.76 -2.77 21.52
CA SER A 216 -10.17 -3.03 21.80
C SER A 216 -10.82 -3.72 20.61
N ARG A 217 -11.34 -4.94 20.86
CA ARG A 217 -12.08 -5.70 19.86
C ARG A 217 -13.53 -5.26 19.88
N PHE A 218 -14.08 -4.99 18.71
CA PHE A 218 -15.51 -4.80 18.52
C PHE A 218 -16.10 -5.91 17.65
N GLU A 219 -17.38 -6.18 17.84
CA GLU A 219 -18.08 -7.21 17.10
C GLU A 219 -18.70 -6.64 15.81
N ALA A 220 -18.48 -7.37 14.71
CA ALA A 220 -19.14 -7.11 13.42
C ALA A 220 -19.75 -8.42 12.89
N PRO A 221 -21.03 -8.42 12.49
CA PRO A 221 -21.75 -9.63 12.08
C PRO A 221 -21.21 -10.20 10.76
N SER A 222 -20.73 -9.34 9.86
CA SER A 222 -20.14 -9.71 8.57
C SER A 222 -19.04 -8.74 8.17
N ILE A 223 -18.22 -9.12 7.18
CA ILE A 223 -17.18 -8.23 6.62
C ILE A 223 -17.81 -6.97 6.00
N ALA A 224 -18.96 -7.08 5.36
CA ALA A 224 -19.69 -5.94 4.79
C ALA A 224 -20.24 -4.98 5.86
N ALA A 225 -20.56 -5.48 7.05
CA ALA A 225 -21.02 -4.68 8.17
C ALA A 225 -19.90 -4.12 9.05
N ASP A 226 -18.66 -4.53 8.83
CA ASP A 226 -17.50 -4.09 9.65
C ASP A 226 -17.32 -2.57 9.66
N PRO A 227 -17.38 -1.84 8.53
CA PRO A 227 -17.24 -0.38 8.54
C PRO A 227 -18.29 0.34 9.40
N ASP A 228 -19.54 -0.14 9.39
CA ASP A 228 -20.61 0.45 10.21
C ASP A 228 -20.45 0.12 11.69
N ALA A 229 -20.09 -1.13 12.03
CA ALA A 229 -19.82 -1.55 13.39
C ALA A 229 -18.61 -0.79 13.98
N ARG A 230 -17.55 -0.61 13.19
CA ARG A 230 -16.34 0.16 13.54
C ARG A 230 -16.67 1.61 13.85
N PHE A 231 -17.45 2.25 12.98
CA PHE A 231 -17.89 3.62 13.19
C PHE A 231 -18.79 3.75 14.43
N ALA A 232 -19.73 2.82 14.63
CA ALA A 232 -20.57 2.79 15.82
C ALA A 232 -19.75 2.61 17.11
N TYR A 233 -18.75 1.74 17.08
CA TYR A 233 -17.83 1.57 18.21
C TYR A 233 -17.01 2.85 18.45
N PHE A 234 -16.46 3.46 17.40
CA PHE A 234 -15.72 4.72 17.49
C PHE A 234 -16.53 5.82 18.16
N THR A 235 -17.77 6.02 17.71
CA THR A 235 -18.63 7.09 18.25
C THR A 235 -19.09 6.82 19.69
N LYS A 236 -19.31 5.54 20.06
CA LYS A 236 -19.76 5.15 21.40
C LYS A 236 -18.65 5.02 22.44
N ALA A 237 -17.47 4.52 22.03
CA ALA A 237 -16.39 4.19 22.96
C ALA A 237 -15.23 5.19 22.94
N ILE A 238 -14.86 5.71 21.76
CA ILE A 238 -13.67 6.55 21.59
C ILE A 238 -14.02 8.04 21.70
N VAL A 239 -15.04 8.51 21.00
CA VAL A 239 -15.43 9.93 21.02
C VAL A 239 -15.70 10.45 22.44
N PRO A 240 -16.41 9.74 23.34
CA PRO A 240 -16.61 10.21 24.70
C PRO A 240 -15.32 10.42 25.48
N LEU A 241 -14.26 9.65 25.18
CA LEU A 241 -12.95 9.84 25.82
C LEU A 241 -12.27 11.15 25.38
N LEU A 242 -12.57 11.61 24.16
CA LEU A 242 -12.03 12.86 23.62
C LEU A 242 -12.82 14.09 24.11
N THR A 243 -14.06 13.91 24.53
CA THR A 243 -14.97 15.02 24.85
C THR A 243 -15.28 15.18 26.35
N ARG A 244 -14.81 14.24 27.20
CA ARG A 244 -15.15 14.15 28.64
C ARG A 244 -14.89 15.45 29.42
N HIS A 245 -13.81 16.18 29.15
CA HIS A 245 -13.44 17.42 29.84
C HIS A 245 -13.32 18.60 28.85
N LYS A 246 -14.33 18.85 28.03
CA LYS A 246 -14.39 20.00 27.12
C LYS A 246 -13.11 20.16 26.30
N ALA A 247 -12.81 19.26 25.43
CA ALA A 247 -11.68 19.31 24.50
C ALA A 247 -10.24 19.28 25.11
N ARG A 248 -10.06 19.33 26.44
CA ARG A 248 -8.73 19.14 27.05
C ARG A 248 -8.19 17.73 26.76
N ASP A 249 -9.06 16.73 26.86
CA ASP A 249 -8.69 15.33 26.65
C ASP A 249 -8.41 15.02 25.19
N ALA A 250 -8.95 15.83 24.26
CA ALA A 250 -8.68 15.71 22.83
C ALA A 250 -7.32 16.29 22.42
N ALA A 251 -6.71 17.16 23.23
CA ALA A 251 -5.52 17.90 22.85
C ALA A 251 -4.33 16.98 22.53
N GLY A 252 -3.78 17.13 21.32
CA GLY A 252 -2.65 16.33 20.84
C GLY A 252 -3.04 14.91 20.42
N THR A 253 -4.31 14.67 20.03
CA THR A 253 -4.76 13.37 19.55
C THR A 253 -4.63 13.25 18.04
N LEU A 254 -3.86 12.27 17.60
CA LEU A 254 -3.79 11.83 16.21
C LEU A 254 -4.75 10.65 16.01
N ILE A 255 -5.66 10.75 15.06
CA ILE A 255 -6.53 9.65 14.64
C ILE A 255 -6.06 9.15 13.28
N PHE A 256 -5.48 7.95 13.28
CA PHE A 256 -5.02 7.30 12.06
C PHE A 256 -6.16 6.45 11.45
N ILE A 257 -6.43 6.65 10.18
CA ILE A 257 -7.56 6.03 9.47
C ILE A 257 -7.05 5.42 8.17
N PRO A 258 -6.97 4.09 8.05
CA PRO A 258 -6.44 3.43 6.84
C PRO A 258 -7.30 3.71 5.59
N SER A 259 -8.61 3.57 5.70
CA SER A 259 -9.55 3.71 4.58
C SER A 259 -9.92 5.18 4.34
N TYR A 260 -9.87 5.62 3.07
CA TYR A 260 -10.32 6.97 2.68
C TYR A 260 -11.83 7.16 2.88
N LEU A 261 -12.65 6.13 2.64
CA LEU A 261 -14.09 6.21 2.87
C LEU A 261 -14.42 6.39 4.35
N ASP A 262 -13.73 5.66 5.22
CA ASP A 262 -13.84 5.85 6.67
C ASP A 262 -13.33 7.24 7.11
N PHE A 263 -12.25 7.72 6.50
CA PHE A 263 -11.74 9.07 6.74
C PHE A 263 -12.80 10.13 6.41
N VAL A 264 -13.46 10.04 5.26
CA VAL A 264 -14.55 10.95 4.88
C VAL A 264 -15.70 10.89 5.89
N ARG A 265 -16.08 9.69 6.32
CA ARG A 265 -17.13 9.47 7.31
C ARG A 265 -16.79 10.11 8.67
N VAL A 266 -15.59 9.86 9.18
CA VAL A 266 -15.09 10.42 10.45
C VAL A 266 -14.95 11.93 10.35
N ARG A 267 -14.39 12.46 9.24
CA ARG A 267 -14.28 13.91 8.99
C ARG A 267 -15.66 14.59 9.02
N ASN A 268 -16.64 14.04 8.33
CA ASN A 268 -17.99 14.59 8.30
C ASN A 268 -18.66 14.53 9.68
N TYR A 269 -18.37 13.50 10.47
CA TYR A 269 -18.83 13.44 11.86
C TYR A 269 -18.25 14.58 12.71
N PHE A 270 -16.93 14.80 12.63
CA PHE A 270 -16.28 15.91 13.36
C PHE A 270 -16.76 17.30 12.89
N ALA A 271 -17.13 17.43 11.62
CA ALA A 271 -17.61 18.70 11.07
C ALA A 271 -19.06 19.05 11.49
N ASN A 272 -19.92 18.04 11.69
CA ASN A 272 -21.36 18.27 11.74
C ASN A 272 -22.06 17.79 13.01
N HIS A 273 -21.39 16.97 13.85
CA HIS A 273 -22.06 16.34 14.98
C HIS A 273 -21.88 17.12 16.29
N ALA A 274 -22.98 17.41 16.99
CA ALA A 274 -23.00 18.20 18.21
C ALA A 274 -22.08 17.67 19.34
N ALA A 275 -21.86 16.35 19.43
CA ALA A 275 -20.99 15.75 20.45
C ALA A 275 -19.52 16.21 20.36
N VAL A 276 -19.08 16.65 19.18
CA VAL A 276 -17.69 17.08 18.87
C VAL A 276 -17.57 18.51 18.43
N GLU A 277 -18.64 19.29 18.43
CA GLU A 277 -18.69 20.69 17.98
C GLU A 277 -17.57 21.57 18.60
N HIS A 278 -17.23 21.32 19.85
CA HIS A 278 -16.19 22.07 20.58
C HIS A 278 -14.77 21.48 20.39
N VAL A 279 -14.60 20.45 19.58
CA VAL A 279 -13.30 19.83 19.28
C VAL A 279 -12.79 20.30 17.94
N SER A 280 -11.87 21.27 17.96
CA SER A 280 -11.21 21.71 16.73
C SER A 280 -10.34 20.61 16.14
N PHE A 281 -10.43 20.38 14.83
CA PHE A 281 -9.68 19.32 14.16
C PHE A 281 -9.05 19.80 12.84
N GLY A 282 -7.97 19.13 12.45
CA GLY A 282 -7.32 19.25 11.15
C GLY A 282 -7.37 17.91 10.42
N THR A 283 -7.15 17.95 9.11
CA THR A 283 -7.18 16.77 8.25
C THR A 283 -5.98 16.71 7.34
N ILE A 284 -5.43 15.52 7.13
CA ILE A 284 -4.39 15.24 6.14
C ILE A 284 -4.75 13.92 5.46
N SER A 285 -5.09 14.00 4.19
CA SER A 285 -5.31 12.84 3.33
C SER A 285 -4.34 12.86 2.16
N GLU A 286 -4.34 11.82 1.36
CA GLU A 286 -3.58 11.72 0.11
C GLU A 286 -3.94 12.80 -0.91
N TYR A 287 -5.13 13.37 -0.82
CA TYR A 287 -5.63 14.43 -1.72
C TYR A 287 -5.32 15.85 -1.21
N ALA A 288 -4.80 15.98 0.02
CA ALA A 288 -4.42 17.29 0.55
C ALA A 288 -3.19 17.83 -0.19
N ASP A 289 -3.25 19.08 -0.61
CA ASP A 289 -2.08 19.74 -1.18
C ASP A 289 -1.00 20.05 -0.12
N VAL A 290 0.21 20.38 -0.57
CA VAL A 290 1.34 20.64 0.33
C VAL A 290 1.09 21.80 1.29
N PRO A 291 0.52 22.97 0.86
CA PRO A 291 0.15 24.07 1.75
C PRO A 291 -0.91 23.67 2.77
N GLU A 292 -1.94 22.93 2.37
CA GLU A 292 -3.00 22.45 3.27
C GLU A 292 -2.46 21.52 4.34
N ALA A 293 -1.71 20.50 3.95
CA ALA A 293 -1.07 19.58 4.87
C ALA A 293 -0.09 20.27 5.83
N SER A 294 0.66 21.28 5.35
CA SER A 294 1.58 22.07 6.17
C SER A 294 0.82 22.91 7.20
N ARG A 295 -0.28 23.53 6.79
CA ARG A 295 -1.16 24.34 7.68
C ARG A 295 -1.79 23.45 8.75
N ALA A 296 -2.34 22.28 8.38
CA ALA A 296 -2.95 21.35 9.32
C ALA A 296 -1.93 20.88 10.38
N ARG A 297 -0.71 20.52 9.97
CA ARG A 297 0.38 20.14 10.90
C ARG A 297 0.79 21.28 11.82
N SER A 298 0.93 22.49 11.30
CA SER A 298 1.28 23.66 12.09
C SER A 298 0.20 24.01 13.13
N HIS A 299 -1.08 24.00 12.72
CA HIS A 299 -2.20 24.28 13.64
C HIS A 299 -2.31 23.19 14.72
N PHE A 300 -2.05 21.92 14.38
CA PHE A 300 -2.05 20.83 15.35
C PHE A 300 -0.88 20.96 16.34
N ALA A 301 0.33 21.20 15.86
CA ALA A 301 1.52 21.39 16.70
C ALA A 301 1.38 22.56 17.67
N ASN A 302 0.73 23.65 17.25
CA ASN A 302 0.47 24.84 18.07
C ASN A 302 -0.80 24.72 18.94
N GLY A 303 -1.48 23.56 18.93
CA GLY A 303 -2.66 23.30 19.74
C GLY A 303 -3.94 24.05 19.29
N ARG A 304 -3.94 24.68 18.11
CA ARG A 304 -5.16 25.27 17.48
C ARG A 304 -6.13 24.16 17.09
N HIS A 305 -5.61 23.07 16.48
CA HIS A 305 -6.36 21.84 16.29
C HIS A 305 -6.04 20.89 17.44
N LYS A 306 -7.08 20.39 18.09
CA LYS A 306 -6.95 19.40 19.18
C LYS A 306 -6.77 18.00 18.64
N VAL A 307 -7.40 17.72 17.52
CA VAL A 307 -7.39 16.42 16.84
C VAL A 307 -6.83 16.59 15.42
N LEU A 308 -6.06 15.62 14.98
CA LEU A 308 -5.62 15.51 13.59
C LEU A 308 -6.06 14.17 13.01
N LEU A 309 -6.86 14.19 11.94
CA LEU A 309 -7.23 13.03 11.15
C LEU A 309 -6.18 12.79 10.08
N TYR A 310 -5.66 11.56 9.99
CA TYR A 310 -4.53 11.24 9.12
C TYR A 310 -4.73 9.90 8.42
N THR A 311 -4.66 9.86 7.09
CA THR A 311 -4.85 8.65 6.30
C THR A 311 -3.56 7.85 6.12
N GLU A 312 -3.69 6.54 5.91
CA GLU A 312 -2.57 5.65 5.63
C GLU A 312 -1.88 5.98 4.32
N ARG A 313 -2.63 6.29 3.25
CA ARG A 313 -2.04 6.67 1.97
C ARG A 313 -1.26 7.98 2.05
N ALA A 314 -1.74 8.97 2.81
CA ALA A 314 -0.97 10.18 3.08
C ALA A 314 0.33 9.87 3.83
N HIS A 315 0.31 8.91 4.76
CA HIS A 315 1.52 8.44 5.43
C HIS A 315 2.45 7.73 4.45
N HIS A 316 1.96 6.82 3.66
CA HIS A 316 2.72 6.09 2.65
C HIS A 316 3.46 7.02 1.68
N PHE A 317 2.73 7.96 1.05
CA PHE A 317 3.31 8.82 0.01
C PHE A 317 4.13 10.00 0.52
N ARG A 318 3.99 10.39 1.80
CA ARG A 318 4.61 11.63 2.30
C ARG A 318 5.45 11.44 3.56
N ARG A 319 5.21 10.40 4.36
CA ARG A 319 5.88 10.19 5.67
C ARG A 319 6.04 11.51 6.44
N TYR A 320 4.92 12.25 6.59
CA TYR A 320 4.96 13.53 7.28
C TYR A 320 5.45 13.40 8.72
N GLN A 321 6.30 14.33 9.13
CA GLN A 321 6.67 14.49 10.54
C GLN A 321 5.59 15.30 11.25
N ILE A 322 4.90 14.70 12.22
CA ILE A 322 3.81 15.32 12.96
C ILE A 322 4.29 15.57 14.38
N LYS A 323 4.31 16.85 14.79
CA LYS A 323 4.72 17.30 16.12
C LYS A 323 3.50 17.50 17.02
N GLY A 324 3.70 17.35 18.35
CA GLY A 324 2.68 17.61 19.37
C GLY A 324 1.69 16.47 19.59
N VAL A 325 1.98 15.27 19.06
CA VAL A 325 1.17 14.06 19.31
C VAL A 325 1.38 13.60 20.75
N LYS A 326 0.29 13.49 21.51
CA LYS A 326 0.27 12.98 22.91
C LYS A 326 -0.50 11.68 23.03
N ARG A 327 -1.43 11.44 22.12
CA ARG A 327 -2.27 10.24 22.03
C ARG A 327 -2.44 9.84 20.58
N VAL A 328 -2.50 8.54 20.36
CA VAL A 328 -2.78 7.98 19.03
C VAL A 328 -4.03 7.11 19.15
N VAL A 329 -4.97 7.32 18.24
CA VAL A 329 -6.11 6.44 18.03
C VAL A 329 -5.95 5.80 16.66
N MET A 330 -5.76 4.50 16.63
CA MET A 330 -5.82 3.70 15.41
C MET A 330 -7.30 3.34 15.17
N TYR A 331 -7.97 4.08 14.31
CA TYR A 331 -9.35 3.77 13.88
C TYR A 331 -9.41 2.41 13.18
N GLY A 332 -8.36 2.06 12.47
CA GLY A 332 -8.07 0.74 11.96
C GLY A 332 -6.57 0.47 12.02
N LEU A 333 -6.19 -0.80 11.94
CA LEU A 333 -4.80 -1.21 11.88
C LEU A 333 -4.22 -0.88 10.49
N PRO A 334 -2.96 -0.40 10.40
CA PRO A 334 -2.31 -0.16 9.12
C PRO A 334 -2.10 -1.46 8.34
N ASP A 335 -2.11 -1.39 7.03
CA ASP A 335 -1.73 -2.49 6.15
C ASP A 335 -0.23 -2.74 6.24
N ASN A 336 0.57 -1.68 6.14
CA ASN A 336 2.01 -1.79 6.34
C ASN A 336 2.35 -1.82 7.83
N PRO A 337 2.89 -2.94 8.35
CA PRO A 337 3.20 -3.10 9.77
C PRO A 337 4.23 -2.10 10.30
N LEU A 338 5.11 -1.53 9.45
CA LEU A 338 6.11 -0.53 9.84
C LEU A 338 5.46 0.79 10.26
N PHE A 339 4.25 1.09 9.76
CA PHE A 339 3.55 2.33 10.11
C PHE A 339 3.10 2.35 11.58
N TYR A 340 2.87 1.18 12.16
CA TYR A 340 2.46 1.12 13.57
C TYR A 340 3.52 1.68 14.52
N PRO A 341 4.78 1.20 14.56
CA PRO A 341 5.81 1.79 15.41
C PRO A 341 6.16 3.23 15.03
N GLU A 342 6.08 3.62 13.76
CA GLU A 342 6.33 5.00 13.34
C GLU A 342 5.28 5.97 13.89
N ILE A 343 4.01 5.62 13.79
CA ILE A 343 2.88 6.48 14.17
C ILE A 343 2.63 6.38 15.67
N ALA A 344 2.51 5.16 16.21
CA ALA A 344 2.21 4.94 17.61
C ALA A 344 3.40 5.21 18.53
N GLY A 345 4.62 4.96 18.06
CA GLY A 345 5.84 5.14 18.85
C GLY A 345 6.61 6.40 18.48
N GLY A 346 6.97 6.56 17.20
CA GLY A 346 7.85 7.63 16.75
C GLY A 346 7.33 9.04 17.01
N TYR A 347 6.04 9.27 16.82
CA TYR A 347 5.46 10.60 17.11
C TYR A 347 5.35 10.89 18.61
N LEU A 348 5.05 9.89 19.44
CA LEU A 348 5.04 10.03 20.89
C LEU A 348 6.45 10.29 21.43
N GLN A 349 7.45 9.57 20.93
CA GLN A 349 8.86 9.77 21.28
C GLN A 349 9.33 11.20 20.99
N LYS A 350 8.98 11.76 19.82
CA LYS A 350 9.30 13.13 19.47
C LYS A 350 8.63 14.15 20.39
N SER A 351 7.42 13.86 20.87
CA SER A 351 6.74 14.72 21.84
C SER A 351 7.37 14.64 23.23
N GLU A 352 7.86 13.48 23.65
CA GLU A 352 8.66 13.33 24.88
C GLU A 352 9.99 14.09 24.77
N GLN A 353 10.71 13.92 23.67
CA GLN A 353 11.98 14.63 23.40
C GLN A 353 11.81 16.15 23.37
N ALA A 354 10.66 16.63 22.89
CA ALA A 354 10.32 18.05 22.86
C ALA A 354 9.72 18.56 24.20
N LEU A 355 9.67 17.75 25.23
CA LEU A 355 9.08 18.04 26.55
C LEU A 355 7.60 18.47 26.50
N LEU A 356 6.89 18.05 25.45
CA LEU A 356 5.45 18.27 25.28
C LEU A 356 4.60 17.17 25.94
N LEU A 357 5.25 16.04 26.25
CA LEU A 357 4.68 14.86 26.86
C LEU A 357 5.66 14.32 27.91
N GLU A 358 5.18 13.99 29.09
CA GLU A 358 5.99 13.33 30.11
C GLU A 358 6.28 11.88 29.71
N HIS A 359 7.44 11.37 30.11
CA HIS A 359 7.85 10.01 29.80
C HIS A 359 6.84 8.97 30.29
N GLY A 360 6.44 8.07 29.41
CA GLY A 360 5.48 7.02 29.72
C GLY A 360 4.00 7.45 29.81
N GLN A 361 3.69 8.73 29.56
CA GLN A 361 2.31 9.23 29.54
C GLN A 361 1.64 9.14 28.17
N GLY A 362 2.37 8.70 27.15
CA GLY A 362 1.82 8.41 25.84
C GLY A 362 0.78 7.29 25.88
N ALA A 363 -0.31 7.46 25.14
CA ALA A 363 -1.36 6.46 25.06
C ALA A 363 -1.72 6.15 23.61
N VAL A 364 -1.86 4.86 23.33
CA VAL A 364 -2.30 4.35 22.02
C VAL A 364 -3.57 3.54 22.23
N ARG A 365 -4.60 3.84 21.45
CA ARG A 365 -5.83 3.05 21.42
C ARG A 365 -6.01 2.50 20.02
N VAL A 366 -6.24 1.20 19.94
CA VAL A 366 -6.38 0.46 18.69
C VAL A 366 -7.75 -0.19 18.68
N MET A 367 -8.49 0.02 17.59
CA MET A 367 -9.76 -0.66 17.36
C MET A 367 -9.55 -1.75 16.31
N PHE A 368 -10.08 -2.94 16.56
CA PHE A 368 -9.99 -4.05 15.62
C PHE A 368 -11.21 -4.97 15.71
N SER A 369 -11.48 -5.67 14.63
CA SER A 369 -12.47 -6.76 14.59
C SER A 369 -11.80 -8.09 14.24
N LYS A 370 -12.58 -9.16 14.24
CA LYS A 370 -12.09 -10.48 13.78
C LYS A 370 -11.64 -10.48 12.30
N TYR A 371 -12.09 -9.51 11.51
CA TYR A 371 -11.71 -9.37 10.10
C TYR A 371 -10.34 -8.70 9.90
N ASP A 372 -9.79 -8.08 10.94
CA ASP A 372 -8.44 -7.49 10.92
C ASP A 372 -7.32 -8.50 11.25
N VAL A 373 -7.63 -9.81 11.30
CA VAL A 373 -6.70 -10.85 11.78
C VAL A 373 -5.31 -10.78 11.13
N MET A 374 -5.23 -10.56 9.82
CA MET A 374 -3.95 -10.50 9.11
C MET A 374 -3.13 -9.25 9.48
N LYS A 375 -3.79 -8.11 9.67
CA LYS A 375 -3.16 -6.87 10.13
C LYS A 375 -2.72 -6.99 11.58
N LEU A 376 -3.59 -7.55 12.42
CA LEU A 376 -3.34 -7.77 13.83
C LEU A 376 -2.14 -8.71 14.06
N GLU A 377 -2.03 -9.78 13.27
CA GLU A 377 -0.91 -10.73 13.32
C GLU A 377 0.44 -10.04 13.08
N ARG A 378 0.52 -9.17 12.10
CA ARG A 378 1.75 -8.41 11.79
C ARG A 378 2.13 -7.42 12.90
N ILE A 379 1.16 -6.90 13.63
CA ILE A 379 1.38 -5.90 14.67
C ILE A 379 1.57 -6.55 16.05
N ALA A 380 0.67 -7.42 16.46
CA ALA A 380 0.71 -8.06 17.77
C ALA A 380 1.59 -9.34 17.81
N GLY A 381 1.79 -9.98 16.67
CA GLY A 381 2.54 -11.23 16.50
C GLY A 381 1.65 -12.47 16.40
N THR A 382 2.15 -13.47 15.64
CA THR A 382 1.44 -14.74 15.38
C THR A 382 1.02 -15.45 16.67
N SER A 383 1.88 -15.44 17.70
CA SER A 383 1.62 -16.11 18.99
C SER A 383 0.46 -15.51 19.80
N ARG A 384 0.12 -14.23 19.56
CA ARG A 384 -0.89 -13.49 20.34
C ARG A 384 -2.22 -13.35 19.63
N VAL A 385 -2.22 -13.33 18.28
CA VAL A 385 -3.40 -13.02 17.48
C VAL A 385 -4.57 -13.98 17.76
N GLY A 386 -4.30 -15.27 17.87
CA GLY A 386 -5.33 -16.28 18.18
C GLY A 386 -6.07 -15.98 19.48
N LYS A 387 -5.34 -15.64 20.53
CA LYS A 387 -5.93 -15.25 21.81
C LYS A 387 -6.75 -13.96 21.68
N MET A 388 -6.22 -12.93 21.00
CA MET A 388 -6.90 -11.64 20.85
C MET A 388 -8.22 -11.75 20.07
N ILE A 389 -8.31 -12.71 19.14
CA ILE A 389 -9.55 -12.94 18.33
C ILE A 389 -10.58 -13.79 19.09
N HIS A 390 -10.14 -14.80 19.85
CA HIS A 390 -11.03 -15.84 20.40
C HIS A 390 -11.28 -15.72 21.91
N ASP A 391 -10.55 -14.87 22.64
CA ASP A 391 -10.77 -14.69 24.07
C ASP A 391 -12.16 -14.12 24.35
N GLN A 392 -12.68 -14.39 25.54
CA GLN A 392 -13.94 -13.77 26.02
C GLN A 392 -13.78 -12.27 26.28
N GLY A 393 -12.57 -11.83 26.65
CA GLY A 393 -12.25 -10.42 26.80
C GLY A 393 -12.17 -9.69 25.46
N ASP A 394 -12.57 -8.43 25.44
CA ASP A 394 -12.53 -7.56 24.27
C ASP A 394 -11.42 -6.51 24.31
N THR A 395 -10.68 -6.45 25.42
CA THR A 395 -9.65 -5.41 25.64
C THR A 395 -8.33 -6.05 26.08
N PHE A 396 -7.24 -5.66 25.39
CA PHE A 396 -5.88 -6.17 25.62
C PHE A 396 -4.92 -4.99 25.78
N ASP A 397 -4.25 -4.93 26.92
CA ASP A 397 -3.27 -3.89 27.22
C ASP A 397 -1.83 -4.40 27.02
N PHE A 398 -1.01 -3.56 26.37
CA PHE A 398 0.42 -3.74 26.22
C PHE A 398 1.15 -2.49 26.74
N VAL A 399 2.34 -2.69 27.29
CA VAL A 399 3.20 -1.61 27.84
C VAL A 399 4.61 -1.71 27.29
#